data_61e6b2b974bcfce9cb10eea5b5df46d6
#
_entry.id   61e6b2b974bcfce9cb10eea5b5df46d6
#
_cell.length_a   1.000
_cell.length_b   1.000
_cell.length_c   1.000
_cell.angle_alpha   90.00
_cell.angle_beta   90.00
_cell.angle_gamma   90.00
#
_symmetry.space_group_name_H-M   'P 1'
#
loop_
_entity.id
_entity.type
_entity.pdbx_description
1 polymer ?
#
loop_
_entity_poly.entity_id
_entity_poly.type
_entity_poly.pdbx_seq_one_letter_code
_entity_poly.pdbx_strand_id
1 'polypeptide(L)'
;MKTSEDYMLTSEDHLLTLEDYLEKDAALFPDKVAIICGEESCTYRQLWNRVTDTAASFHSKGQAIPFVASPTIECLVTYFAIHRSGNVAVPLEQESQFSEEMNKTEEASIPAGVADILFTTGTTGKSKGVMISHSTIIANAENLIEAQGFHHDLTFIINGPLSHIGSLSKVYPIILVGGTLHIIDGMKDINRFFQAMDSPTEGKFATFLVPASIRMLLTFASDRLALYADRIEFIETGAAPISQNDMEKLCFA
;
A
#
# COMPACT_ATOMS: atom_id res chain seq x y z
N MET A 1 8.37 11.33 -24.57
CA MET A 1 8.34 11.43 -23.11
C MET A 1 7.12 12.27 -22.77
N LYS A 2 6.11 11.68 -22.13
CA LYS A 2 4.99 12.44 -21.56
C LYS A 2 5.48 13.05 -20.25
N THR A 3 5.19 14.30 -20.02
CA THR A 3 5.59 15.04 -18.81
C THR A 3 4.63 14.75 -17.66
N SER A 4 5.01 15.07 -16.43
CA SER A 4 4.14 14.94 -15.25
C SER A 4 2.81 15.70 -15.39
N GLU A 5 2.74 16.71 -16.26
CA GLU A 5 1.51 17.46 -16.55
C GLU A 5 0.50 16.65 -17.37
N ASP A 6 0.93 15.63 -18.14
CA ASP A 6 0.03 14.76 -18.91
C ASP A 6 -0.79 13.80 -18.02
N TYR A 7 -0.45 13.72 -16.73
CA TYR A 7 -1.13 12.86 -15.74
C TYR A 7 -2.07 13.61 -14.80
N MET A 8 -2.08 14.97 -14.84
CA MET A 8 -3.08 15.73 -14.08
C MET A 8 -4.44 15.58 -14.75
N LEU A 9 -5.38 15.01 -13.99
CA LEU A 9 -6.78 14.92 -14.38
C LEU A 9 -7.32 16.33 -14.67
N THR A 10 -7.96 16.51 -15.81
CA THR A 10 -8.77 17.69 -16.06
C THR A 10 -9.94 17.70 -15.06
N SER A 11 -10.43 18.87 -14.70
CA SER A 11 -11.47 19.08 -13.67
C SER A 11 -12.81 18.34 -13.90
N GLU A 12 -12.93 17.55 -14.97
CA GLU A 12 -14.12 16.78 -15.34
C GLU A 12 -14.01 15.28 -15.01
N ASP A 13 -12.80 14.75 -14.69
CA ASP A 13 -12.55 13.32 -14.42
C ASP A 13 -12.16 13.07 -12.95
N HIS A 14 -12.95 13.52 -11.99
CA HIS A 14 -12.75 13.14 -10.60
C HIS A 14 -13.12 11.67 -10.40
N LEU A 15 -12.11 10.80 -10.45
CA LEU A 15 -12.23 9.42 -10.02
C LEU A 15 -12.49 9.39 -8.50
N LEU A 16 -13.47 8.60 -8.08
CA LEU A 16 -13.98 8.64 -6.71
C LEU A 16 -13.33 7.60 -5.80
N THR A 17 -12.75 6.55 -6.39
CA THR A 17 -12.18 5.39 -5.66
C THR A 17 -10.84 4.96 -6.23
N LEU A 18 -10.08 4.18 -5.46
CA LEU A 18 -8.83 3.56 -5.95
C LEU A 18 -9.07 2.65 -7.15
N GLU A 19 -10.22 1.98 -7.19
CA GLU A 19 -10.61 1.05 -8.25
C GLU A 19 -10.86 1.77 -9.57
N ASP A 20 -11.34 3.01 -9.53
CA ASP A 20 -11.49 3.84 -10.73
C ASP A 20 -10.12 4.19 -11.34
N TYR A 21 -9.13 4.50 -10.49
CA TYR A 21 -7.74 4.70 -10.94
C TYR A 21 -7.11 3.41 -11.47
N LEU A 22 -7.33 2.29 -10.79
CA LEU A 22 -6.83 0.98 -11.22
C LEU A 22 -7.40 0.57 -12.59
N GLU A 23 -8.70 0.80 -12.83
CA GLU A 23 -9.36 0.57 -14.13
C GLU A 23 -8.74 1.43 -15.22
N LYS A 24 -8.56 2.71 -14.94
CA LYS A 24 -7.90 3.67 -15.85
C LYS A 24 -6.49 3.22 -16.22
N ASP A 25 -5.69 2.83 -15.23
CA ASP A 25 -4.30 2.42 -15.46
C ASP A 25 -4.22 1.08 -16.18
N ALA A 26 -5.16 0.16 -15.92
CA ALA A 26 -5.28 -1.09 -16.67
C ALA A 26 -5.60 -0.87 -18.17
N ALA A 27 -6.30 0.22 -18.48
CA ALA A 27 -6.59 0.62 -19.87
C ALA A 27 -5.40 1.37 -20.52
N LEU A 28 -4.73 2.26 -19.79
CA LEU A 28 -3.66 3.11 -20.32
C LEU A 28 -2.29 2.39 -20.37
N PHE A 29 -2.00 1.56 -19.37
CA PHE A 29 -0.71 0.90 -19.17
C PHE A 29 -0.88 -0.62 -18.92
N PRO A 30 -1.62 -1.34 -19.79
CA PRO A 30 -2.06 -2.71 -19.52
C PRO A 30 -0.93 -3.69 -19.21
N ASP A 31 0.22 -3.51 -19.83
CA ASP A 31 1.35 -4.44 -19.74
C ASP A 31 2.42 -3.97 -18.71
N LYS A 32 2.22 -2.79 -18.09
CA LYS A 32 3.07 -2.33 -17.00
C LYS A 32 2.85 -3.19 -15.75
N VAL A 33 3.94 -3.56 -15.09
CA VAL A 33 3.89 -4.28 -13.81
C VAL A 33 3.31 -3.38 -12.72
N ALA A 34 2.21 -3.81 -12.13
CA ALA A 34 1.55 -3.13 -11.01
C ALA A 34 2.08 -3.63 -9.66
N ILE A 35 2.28 -4.94 -9.52
CA ILE A 35 2.68 -5.58 -8.27
C ILE A 35 3.75 -6.64 -8.54
N ILE A 36 4.79 -6.67 -7.69
CA ILE A 36 5.80 -7.72 -7.59
C ILE A 36 5.73 -8.32 -6.18
N CYS A 37 5.79 -9.63 -6.05
CA CYS A 37 5.86 -10.34 -4.78
C CYS A 37 6.70 -11.62 -4.94
N GLY A 38 7.94 -11.62 -4.43
CA GLY A 38 8.88 -12.70 -4.66
C GLY A 38 9.20 -12.87 -6.15
N GLU A 39 8.94 -14.07 -6.70
CA GLU A 39 9.12 -14.37 -8.12
C GLU A 39 7.86 -14.07 -8.96
N GLU A 40 6.75 -13.76 -8.33
CA GLU A 40 5.49 -13.45 -9.01
C GLU A 40 5.40 -11.96 -9.34
N SER A 41 4.80 -11.66 -10.47
CA SER A 41 4.43 -10.31 -10.86
C SER A 41 3.04 -10.28 -11.49
N CYS A 42 2.38 -9.13 -11.38
CA CYS A 42 1.05 -8.91 -11.92
C CYS A 42 1.02 -7.56 -12.64
N THR A 43 0.65 -7.54 -13.92
CA THR A 43 0.47 -6.29 -14.66
C THR A 43 -0.83 -5.59 -14.26
N TYR A 44 -1.00 -4.31 -14.61
CA TYR A 44 -2.23 -3.57 -14.34
C TYR A 44 -3.45 -4.26 -14.95
N ARG A 45 -3.36 -4.76 -16.19
CA ARG A 45 -4.44 -5.53 -16.84
C ARG A 45 -4.77 -6.82 -16.08
N GLN A 46 -3.74 -7.57 -15.68
CA GLN A 46 -3.92 -8.82 -14.93
C GLN A 46 -4.54 -8.54 -13.56
N LEU A 47 -4.06 -7.49 -12.86
CA LEU A 47 -4.60 -7.08 -11.58
C LEU A 47 -6.09 -6.71 -11.70
N TRP A 48 -6.43 -5.85 -12.67
CA TRP A 48 -7.81 -5.43 -12.89
C TRP A 48 -8.75 -6.60 -13.22
N ASN A 49 -8.33 -7.52 -14.09
CA ASN A 49 -9.11 -8.69 -14.41
C ASN A 49 -9.35 -9.56 -13.17
N ARG A 50 -8.31 -9.85 -12.38
CA ARG A 50 -8.44 -10.64 -11.13
C ARG A 50 -9.34 -9.94 -10.12
N VAL A 51 -9.22 -8.62 -9.97
CA VAL A 51 -10.09 -7.81 -9.10
C VAL A 51 -11.55 -7.91 -9.55
N THR A 52 -11.82 -7.76 -10.85
CA THR A 52 -13.18 -7.83 -11.41
C THR A 52 -13.79 -9.22 -11.25
N ASP A 53 -13.03 -10.27 -11.54
CA ASP A 53 -13.48 -11.66 -11.40
C ASP A 53 -13.77 -11.99 -9.92
N THR A 54 -12.90 -11.57 -9.01
CA THR A 54 -13.09 -11.77 -7.57
C THR A 54 -14.27 -10.96 -7.05
N ALA A 55 -14.45 -9.72 -7.48
CA ALA A 55 -15.57 -8.86 -7.08
C ALA A 55 -16.93 -9.46 -7.47
N ALA A 56 -17.01 -10.18 -8.60
CA ALA A 56 -18.22 -10.86 -9.05
C ALA A 56 -18.67 -11.99 -8.11
N SER A 57 -17.79 -12.50 -7.26
CA SER A 57 -18.12 -13.53 -6.26
C SER A 57 -18.83 -12.97 -5.02
N PHE A 58 -18.78 -11.67 -4.77
CA PHE A 58 -19.47 -11.02 -3.66
C PHE A 58 -20.92 -10.72 -4.04
N HIS A 59 -21.86 -11.30 -3.31
CA HIS A 59 -23.32 -11.13 -3.55
C HIS A 59 -23.98 -10.09 -2.66
N SER A 60 -23.27 -9.59 -1.65
CA SER A 60 -23.72 -8.53 -0.73
C SER A 60 -23.13 -7.18 -1.11
N LYS A 61 -23.72 -6.09 -0.60
CA LYS A 61 -23.19 -4.72 -0.68
C LYS A 61 -23.30 -4.05 0.69
N GLY A 62 -22.37 -3.11 0.95
CA GLY A 62 -22.34 -2.35 2.20
C GLY A 62 -22.01 -3.18 3.44
N GLN A 63 -21.46 -4.39 3.25
CA GLN A 63 -21.07 -5.27 4.35
C GLN A 63 -19.59 -5.11 4.67
N ALA A 64 -19.23 -5.21 5.95
CA ALA A 64 -17.84 -5.35 6.36
C ALA A 64 -17.34 -6.76 6.05
N ILE A 65 -16.31 -6.87 5.25
CA ILE A 65 -15.74 -8.14 4.80
C ILE A 65 -14.35 -8.31 5.42
N PRO A 66 -14.18 -9.17 6.43
CA PRO A 66 -12.88 -9.46 7.02
C PRO A 66 -12.06 -10.37 6.09
N PHE A 67 -10.76 -10.09 6.01
CA PHE A 67 -9.81 -10.95 5.32
C PHE A 67 -8.42 -10.86 5.96
N VAL A 68 -7.59 -11.88 5.77
CA VAL A 68 -6.20 -11.87 6.24
C VAL A 68 -5.36 -11.02 5.31
N ALA A 69 -4.76 -9.95 5.84
CA ALA A 69 -3.91 -9.02 5.11
C ALA A 69 -2.47 -9.58 5.00
N SER A 70 -2.30 -10.67 4.27
CA SER A 70 -1.00 -11.29 4.00
C SER A 70 -0.18 -10.48 2.99
N PRO A 71 1.17 -10.57 3.00
CA PRO A 71 2.03 -9.85 2.06
C PRO A 71 2.08 -10.58 0.69
N THR A 72 0.95 -10.60 -0.03
CA THR A 72 0.76 -11.30 -1.30
C THR A 72 0.00 -10.46 -2.32
N ILE A 73 0.11 -10.80 -3.60
CA ILE A 73 -0.69 -10.19 -4.66
C ILE A 73 -2.19 -10.45 -4.42
N GLU A 74 -2.55 -11.68 -3.98
CA GLU A 74 -3.95 -12.04 -3.68
C GLU A 74 -4.59 -11.18 -2.59
N CYS A 75 -3.80 -10.74 -1.62
CA CYS A 75 -4.28 -9.81 -0.59
C CYS A 75 -4.79 -8.51 -1.21
N LEU A 76 -4.02 -7.90 -2.12
CA LEU A 76 -4.43 -6.66 -2.79
C LEU A 76 -5.55 -6.90 -3.80
N VAL A 77 -5.57 -8.05 -4.50
CA VAL A 77 -6.72 -8.44 -5.34
C VAL A 77 -8.00 -8.50 -4.51
N THR A 78 -7.95 -9.16 -3.35
CA THR A 78 -9.09 -9.28 -2.43
C THR A 78 -9.52 -7.91 -1.90
N TYR A 79 -8.56 -7.06 -1.49
CA TYR A 79 -8.81 -5.72 -1.00
C TYR A 79 -9.59 -4.87 -2.02
N PHE A 80 -9.06 -4.75 -3.24
CA PHE A 80 -9.73 -4.00 -4.31
C PHE A 80 -11.05 -4.64 -4.74
N ALA A 81 -11.17 -5.97 -4.74
CA ALA A 81 -12.41 -6.66 -5.09
C ALA A 81 -13.54 -6.41 -4.09
N ILE A 82 -13.23 -6.32 -2.79
CA ILE A 82 -14.18 -5.95 -1.75
C ILE A 82 -14.73 -4.55 -2.04
N HIS A 83 -13.88 -3.57 -2.28
CA HIS A 83 -14.30 -2.21 -2.64
C HIS A 83 -15.10 -2.19 -3.94
N ARG A 84 -14.61 -2.83 -4.99
CA ARG A 84 -15.27 -2.89 -6.31
C ARG A 84 -16.67 -3.51 -6.24
N SER A 85 -16.90 -4.43 -5.31
CA SER A 85 -18.22 -5.02 -5.05
C SER A 85 -19.16 -4.12 -4.25
N GLY A 86 -18.70 -2.96 -3.76
CA GLY A 86 -19.45 -2.03 -2.92
C GLY A 86 -19.53 -2.46 -1.45
N ASN A 87 -18.56 -3.24 -0.99
CA ASN A 87 -18.40 -3.66 0.40
C ASN A 87 -17.25 -2.90 1.07
N VAL A 88 -17.09 -3.08 2.38
CA VAL A 88 -16.10 -2.41 3.23
C VAL A 88 -15.02 -3.41 3.61
N ALA A 89 -13.76 -3.09 3.32
CA ALA A 89 -12.62 -3.95 3.60
C ALA A 89 -12.24 -3.90 5.10
N VAL A 90 -12.02 -5.07 5.70
CA VAL A 90 -11.55 -5.21 7.08
C VAL A 90 -10.28 -6.06 7.09
N PRO A 91 -9.11 -5.46 6.80
CA PRO A 91 -7.85 -6.18 6.78
C PRO A 91 -7.39 -6.51 8.20
N LEU A 92 -7.20 -7.79 8.49
CA LEU A 92 -6.79 -8.33 9.79
C LEU A 92 -5.48 -9.11 9.66
N GLU A 93 -4.72 -9.24 10.76
CA GLU A 93 -3.45 -9.96 10.74
C GLU A 93 -3.64 -11.47 10.67
N GLN A 94 -4.74 -11.98 11.26
CA GLN A 94 -5.01 -13.41 11.34
C GLN A 94 -6.51 -13.72 11.48
N GLU A 95 -6.93 -14.90 11.04
CA GLU A 95 -8.32 -15.34 11.07
C GLU A 95 -8.93 -15.40 12.49
N SER A 96 -8.11 -15.64 13.50
CA SER A 96 -8.58 -15.68 14.90
C SER A 96 -9.20 -14.36 15.38
N GLN A 97 -8.92 -13.24 14.70
CA GLN A 97 -9.49 -11.93 14.99
C GLN A 97 -10.88 -11.74 14.38
N PHE A 98 -11.30 -12.57 13.40
CA PHE A 98 -12.53 -12.36 12.63
C PHE A 98 -13.77 -12.25 13.53
N SER A 99 -13.99 -13.20 14.43
CA SER A 99 -15.19 -13.19 15.29
C SER A 99 -15.19 -12.04 16.28
N GLU A 100 -14.05 -11.70 16.87
CA GLU A 100 -13.96 -10.64 17.87
C GLU A 100 -14.16 -9.26 17.24
N GLU A 101 -13.50 -8.99 16.10
CA GLU A 101 -13.55 -7.68 15.47
C GLU A 101 -14.85 -7.47 14.69
N MET A 102 -15.41 -8.53 14.09
CA MET A 102 -16.69 -8.46 13.40
C MET A 102 -17.87 -8.19 14.34
N ASN A 103 -17.90 -8.77 15.55
CA ASN A 103 -18.93 -8.45 16.54
C ASN A 103 -18.93 -6.95 16.89
N LYS A 104 -17.77 -6.31 16.94
CA LYS A 104 -17.66 -4.84 17.16
C LYS A 104 -18.19 -4.03 15.97
N THR A 105 -18.09 -4.59 14.77
CA THR A 105 -18.52 -3.93 13.53
C THR A 105 -20.02 -4.05 13.30
N GLU A 106 -20.61 -5.20 13.64
CA GLU A 106 -22.06 -5.44 13.53
C GLU A 106 -22.90 -4.53 14.43
N GLU A 107 -22.36 -4.09 15.58
CA GLU A 107 -23.01 -3.14 16.48
C GLU A 107 -23.04 -1.70 15.93
N ALA A 108 -22.19 -1.41 14.95
CA ALA A 108 -22.06 -0.07 14.38
C ALA A 108 -22.72 0.01 12.99
N SER A 109 -23.61 0.97 12.81
CA SER A 109 -24.09 1.30 11.46
C SER A 109 -22.93 1.83 10.62
N ILE A 110 -22.61 1.19 9.51
CA ILE A 110 -21.57 1.63 8.59
C ILE A 110 -22.13 2.73 7.69
N PRO A 111 -21.61 3.97 7.76
CA PRO A 111 -22.04 5.05 6.88
C PRO A 111 -21.73 4.77 5.41
N ALA A 112 -22.54 5.33 4.52
CA ALA A 112 -22.25 5.28 3.08
C ALA A 112 -20.89 5.94 2.77
N GLY A 113 -20.14 5.36 1.83
CA GLY A 113 -18.83 5.87 1.40
C GLY A 113 -17.65 5.42 2.25
N VAL A 114 -17.87 4.63 3.31
CA VAL A 114 -16.79 3.93 4.04
C VAL A 114 -16.19 2.86 3.13
N ALA A 115 -14.86 2.87 3.03
CA ALA A 115 -14.07 1.90 2.29
C ALA A 115 -13.44 0.85 3.20
N ASP A 116 -12.81 1.31 4.30
CA ASP A 116 -12.07 0.46 5.22
C ASP A 116 -12.54 0.58 6.66
N ILE A 117 -12.38 -0.50 7.42
CA ILE A 117 -12.37 -0.49 8.88
C ILE A 117 -11.05 -1.06 9.35
N LEU A 118 -10.18 -0.19 9.88
CA LEU A 118 -8.87 -0.57 10.40
C LEU A 118 -8.87 -0.64 11.91
N PHE A 119 -8.42 -1.75 12.48
CA PHE A 119 -8.33 -1.91 13.92
C PHE A 119 -7.00 -1.41 14.47
N THR A 120 -7.07 -0.57 15.49
CA THR A 120 -5.90 -0.05 16.20
C THR A 120 -5.72 -0.76 17.52
N THR A 121 -4.49 -1.15 17.86
CA THR A 121 -4.13 -1.57 19.21
C THR A 121 -4.16 -0.34 20.12
N GLY A 122 -5.30 -0.08 20.75
CA GLY A 122 -5.47 1.07 21.64
C GLY A 122 -4.51 0.99 22.84
N THR A 123 -4.00 2.13 23.28
CA THR A 123 -3.19 2.26 24.51
C THR A 123 -3.95 1.80 25.77
N THR A 124 -5.27 1.65 25.68
CA THR A 124 -6.17 1.17 26.74
C THR A 124 -6.41 -0.35 26.70
N GLY A 125 -5.72 -1.09 25.81
CA GLY A 125 -5.84 -2.54 25.69
C GLY A 125 -7.08 -3.05 24.94
N LYS A 126 -8.00 -2.17 24.53
CA LYS A 126 -9.14 -2.52 23.67
C LYS A 126 -8.91 -2.00 22.27
N SER A 127 -8.94 -2.90 21.28
CA SER A 127 -8.92 -2.56 19.87
C SER A 127 -10.14 -1.73 19.48
N LYS A 128 -9.97 -0.74 18.60
CA LYS A 128 -11.05 0.10 18.06
C LYS A 128 -11.00 0.08 16.55
N GLY A 129 -12.13 -0.16 15.91
CA GLY A 129 -12.31 -0.03 14.46
C GLY A 129 -12.39 1.45 14.06
N VAL A 130 -11.50 1.90 13.19
CA VAL A 130 -11.52 3.23 12.59
C VAL A 130 -12.07 3.12 11.18
N MET A 131 -13.17 3.79 10.90
CA MET A 131 -13.79 3.83 9.57
C MET A 131 -13.10 4.88 8.71
N ILE A 132 -12.70 4.48 7.50
CA ILE A 132 -12.02 5.33 6.52
C ILE A 132 -12.86 5.36 5.24
N SER A 133 -13.18 6.55 4.73
CA SER A 133 -13.95 6.69 3.50
C SER A 133 -13.06 6.64 2.26
N HIS A 134 -13.65 6.29 1.09
CA HIS A 134 -12.97 6.40 -0.21
C HIS A 134 -12.38 7.80 -0.43
N SER A 135 -13.14 8.86 -0.11
CA SER A 135 -12.65 10.23 -0.24
C SER A 135 -11.43 10.54 0.64
N THR A 136 -11.37 9.96 1.86
CA THR A 136 -10.20 10.10 2.74
C THR A 136 -8.98 9.37 2.16
N ILE A 137 -9.19 8.20 1.55
CA ILE A 137 -8.12 7.44 0.88
C ILE A 137 -7.53 8.25 -0.27
N ILE A 138 -8.37 8.81 -1.15
CA ILE A 138 -7.93 9.62 -2.29
C ILE A 138 -7.21 10.89 -1.81
N ALA A 139 -7.79 11.63 -0.88
CA ALA A 139 -7.16 12.83 -0.33
C ALA A 139 -5.80 12.54 0.34
N ASN A 140 -5.67 11.39 1.04
CA ASN A 140 -4.40 10.96 1.60
C ASN A 140 -3.37 10.66 0.51
N ALA A 141 -3.78 9.96 -0.55
CA ALA A 141 -2.91 9.65 -1.68
C ALA A 141 -2.42 10.92 -2.38
N GLU A 142 -3.31 11.87 -2.67
CA GLU A 142 -2.97 13.15 -3.29
C GLU A 142 -1.98 13.95 -2.44
N ASN A 143 -2.21 14.03 -1.12
CA ASN A 143 -1.29 14.70 -0.19
C ASN A 143 0.10 14.03 -0.16
N LEU A 144 0.17 12.70 -0.22
CA LEU A 144 1.44 11.98 -0.27
C LEU A 144 2.16 12.20 -1.61
N ILE A 145 1.44 12.22 -2.72
CA ILE A 145 1.99 12.53 -4.04
C ILE A 145 2.62 13.93 -4.04
N GLU A 146 1.89 14.93 -3.55
CA GLU A 146 2.39 16.31 -3.48
C GLU A 146 3.59 16.44 -2.53
N ALA A 147 3.53 15.83 -1.34
CA ALA A 147 4.55 16.00 -0.31
C ALA A 147 5.83 15.20 -0.55
N GLN A 148 5.74 14.03 -1.18
CA GLN A 148 6.84 13.07 -1.31
C GLN A 148 7.26 12.80 -2.75
N GLY A 149 6.51 13.31 -3.75
CA GLY A 149 6.88 13.19 -5.15
C GLY A 149 6.64 11.79 -5.75
N PHE A 150 5.59 11.10 -5.33
CA PHE A 150 5.20 9.83 -5.99
C PHE A 150 4.93 10.08 -7.48
N HIS A 151 5.42 9.21 -8.35
CA HIS A 151 5.29 9.33 -9.80
C HIS A 151 5.19 7.95 -10.48
N HIS A 152 4.83 7.95 -11.76
CA HIS A 152 4.55 6.75 -12.54
C HIS A 152 5.69 5.71 -12.55
N ASP A 153 6.94 6.15 -12.61
CA ASP A 153 8.09 5.23 -12.71
C ASP A 153 8.58 4.75 -11.33
N LEU A 154 7.97 5.22 -10.24
CA LEU A 154 8.38 4.84 -8.88
C LEU A 154 7.97 3.40 -8.56
N THR A 155 8.89 2.64 -7.98
CA THR A 155 8.61 1.35 -7.34
C THR A 155 8.62 1.52 -5.83
N PHE A 156 7.49 1.29 -5.16
CA PHE A 156 7.42 1.39 -3.70
C PHE A 156 7.53 0.01 -3.05
N ILE A 157 8.55 -0.18 -2.19
CA ILE A 157 8.74 -1.42 -1.45
C ILE A 157 7.87 -1.40 -0.19
N ILE A 158 6.86 -2.26 -0.16
CA ILE A 158 6.01 -2.52 1.01
C ILE A 158 6.67 -3.61 1.86
N ASN A 159 7.08 -3.25 3.07
CA ASN A 159 7.78 -4.15 4.01
C ASN A 159 7.10 -4.28 5.37
N GLY A 160 5.91 -3.77 5.51
CA GLY A 160 5.10 -3.86 6.72
C GLY A 160 3.75 -4.53 6.46
N PRO A 161 3.01 -4.88 7.51
CA PRO A 161 1.73 -5.56 7.39
C PRO A 161 0.68 -4.66 6.72
N LEU A 162 -0.03 -5.22 5.73
CA LEU A 162 -1.11 -4.52 5.01
C LEU A 162 -2.39 -4.33 5.85
N SER A 163 -2.45 -4.93 7.03
CA SER A 163 -3.48 -4.65 8.05
C SER A 163 -3.28 -3.31 8.77
N HIS A 164 -2.10 -2.70 8.62
CA HIS A 164 -1.75 -1.44 9.27
C HIS A 164 -1.75 -0.29 8.29
N ILE A 165 -2.30 0.85 8.71
CA ILE A 165 -2.39 2.07 7.88
C ILE A 165 -1.01 2.54 7.38
N GLY A 166 0.05 2.35 8.16
CA GLY A 166 1.42 2.74 7.77
C GLY A 166 1.89 2.09 6.46
N SER A 167 1.51 0.84 6.20
CA SER A 167 1.82 0.14 4.95
C SER A 167 0.70 0.27 3.92
N LEU A 168 -0.56 0.12 4.34
CA LEU A 168 -1.70 0.17 3.43
C LEU A 168 -1.82 1.54 2.75
N SER A 169 -1.57 2.64 3.48
CA SER A 169 -1.61 3.98 2.90
C SER A 169 -0.59 4.24 1.79
N LYS A 170 0.43 3.40 1.65
CA LYS A 170 1.44 3.52 0.59
C LYS A 170 0.98 2.85 -0.73
N VAL A 171 0.00 1.96 -0.63
CA VAL A 171 -0.68 1.42 -1.82
C VAL A 171 -1.41 2.53 -2.58
N TYR A 172 -2.04 3.46 -1.86
CA TYR A 172 -2.92 4.48 -2.42
C TYR A 172 -2.22 5.38 -3.45
N PRO A 173 -1.13 6.10 -3.12
CA PRO A 173 -0.47 6.99 -4.08
C PRO A 173 0.13 6.23 -5.27
N ILE A 174 0.62 5.00 -5.07
CA ILE A 174 1.15 4.18 -6.17
C ILE A 174 0.06 3.83 -7.18
N ILE A 175 -1.14 3.47 -6.73
CA ILE A 175 -2.27 3.22 -7.64
C ILE A 175 -2.70 4.52 -8.34
N LEU A 176 -2.71 5.67 -7.65
CA LEU A 176 -3.10 6.93 -8.29
C LEU A 176 -2.15 7.37 -9.41
N VAL A 177 -0.85 7.12 -9.26
CA VAL A 177 0.17 7.52 -10.25
C VAL A 177 0.49 6.41 -11.26
N GLY A 178 -0.12 5.24 -11.16
CA GLY A 178 0.21 4.09 -12.00
C GLY A 178 1.64 3.57 -11.80
N GLY A 179 2.16 3.62 -10.56
CA GLY A 179 3.49 3.14 -10.17
C GLY A 179 3.54 1.62 -10.00
N THR A 180 4.59 1.11 -9.36
CA THR A 180 4.76 -0.32 -9.07
C THR A 180 4.86 -0.56 -7.56
N LEU A 181 4.16 -1.54 -7.03
CA LEU A 181 4.31 -2.04 -5.67
C LEU A 181 5.24 -3.25 -5.67
N HIS A 182 6.23 -3.28 -4.78
CA HIS A 182 7.03 -4.46 -4.53
C HIS A 182 6.81 -4.92 -3.08
N ILE A 183 6.08 -6.02 -2.90
CA ILE A 183 5.70 -6.54 -1.59
C ILE A 183 6.74 -7.53 -1.10
N ILE A 184 7.26 -7.32 0.11
CA ILE A 184 8.13 -8.26 0.81
C ILE A 184 7.55 -8.61 2.18
N ASP A 185 7.88 -9.82 2.67
CA ASP A 185 7.43 -10.31 3.97
C ASP A 185 8.29 -9.73 5.12
N GLY A 186 8.14 -8.40 5.34
CA GLY A 186 8.78 -7.69 6.44
C GLY A 186 10.30 -7.54 6.30
N MET A 187 10.91 -7.05 7.39
CA MET A 187 12.35 -6.74 7.47
C MET A 187 13.14 -7.76 8.29
N LYS A 188 12.57 -8.89 8.70
CA LYS A 188 13.28 -9.94 9.46
C LYS A 188 14.46 -10.52 8.68
N ASP A 189 14.30 -10.64 7.36
CA ASP A 189 15.37 -11.00 6.43
C ASP A 189 15.68 -9.80 5.54
N ILE A 190 16.75 -9.07 5.89
CA ILE A 190 17.19 -7.89 5.14
C ILE A 190 17.63 -8.21 3.71
N ASN A 191 17.95 -9.47 3.39
CA ASN A 191 18.31 -9.84 2.02
C ASN A 191 17.11 -9.70 1.09
N ARG A 192 15.88 -9.96 1.55
CA ARG A 192 14.67 -9.75 0.75
C ARG A 192 14.48 -8.28 0.36
N PHE A 193 14.82 -7.35 1.28
CA PHE A 193 14.78 -5.93 1.00
C PHE A 193 15.74 -5.54 -0.13
N PHE A 194 16.98 -6.05 -0.07
CA PHE A 194 17.96 -5.81 -1.12
C PHE A 194 17.62 -6.51 -2.44
N GLN A 195 17.08 -7.74 -2.37
CA GLN A 195 16.58 -8.44 -3.56
C GLN A 195 15.46 -7.66 -4.25
N ALA A 196 14.58 -6.99 -3.47
CA ALA A 196 13.57 -6.11 -4.04
C ALA A 196 14.21 -4.94 -4.81
N MET A 197 15.29 -4.35 -4.28
CA MET A 197 16.04 -3.29 -4.98
C MET A 197 16.88 -3.79 -6.16
N ASP A 198 17.17 -5.09 -6.24
CA ASP A 198 17.82 -5.71 -7.41
C ASP A 198 16.85 -5.98 -8.57
N SER A 199 15.54 -5.87 -8.32
CA SER A 199 14.53 -6.08 -9.36
C SER A 199 14.74 -5.12 -10.54
N PRO A 200 14.56 -5.60 -11.77
CA PRO A 200 14.70 -4.79 -12.97
C PRO A 200 13.51 -3.82 -13.08
N THR A 201 13.71 -2.59 -12.66
CA THR A 201 12.75 -1.49 -12.81
C THR A 201 13.43 -0.33 -13.53
N GLU A 202 12.69 0.41 -14.33
CA GLU A 202 13.23 1.59 -15.04
C GLU A 202 13.44 2.78 -14.10
N GLY A 203 12.63 2.89 -13.05
CA GLY A 203 12.66 3.97 -12.06
C GLY A 203 13.44 3.65 -10.80
N LYS A 204 13.30 4.54 -9.84
CA LYS A 204 13.89 4.40 -8.51
C LYS A 204 12.92 3.74 -7.53
N PHE A 205 13.44 3.43 -6.36
CA PHE A 205 12.69 2.83 -5.26
C PHE A 205 12.38 3.85 -4.17
N ALA A 206 11.22 3.70 -3.57
CA ALA A 206 10.91 4.33 -2.30
C ALA A 206 10.41 3.28 -1.30
N THR A 207 10.46 3.60 -0.02
CA THR A 207 9.97 2.70 1.03
C THR A 207 9.63 3.46 2.30
N PHE A 208 8.80 2.85 3.14
CA PHE A 208 8.55 3.28 4.51
C PHE A 208 9.28 2.34 5.47
N LEU A 209 10.15 2.88 6.32
CA LEU A 209 10.89 2.11 7.32
C LEU A 209 10.61 2.66 8.72
N VAL A 210 10.23 1.78 9.64
CA VAL A 210 10.19 2.15 11.06
C VAL A 210 11.62 2.34 11.60
N PRO A 211 11.85 3.17 12.64
CA PRO A 211 13.19 3.44 13.16
C PRO A 211 14.00 2.20 13.55
N ALA A 212 13.33 1.13 13.98
CA ALA A 212 14.01 -0.14 14.29
C ALA A 212 14.61 -0.79 13.04
N SER A 213 13.90 -0.75 11.90
CA SER A 213 14.39 -1.27 10.62
C SER A 213 15.56 -0.44 10.09
N ILE A 214 15.49 0.89 10.23
CA ILE A 214 16.60 1.78 9.88
C ILE A 214 17.84 1.44 10.70
N ARG A 215 17.73 1.33 12.02
CA ARG A 215 18.87 0.96 12.89
C ARG A 215 19.46 -0.41 12.52
N MET A 216 18.61 -1.36 12.16
CA MET A 216 19.05 -2.68 11.72
C MET A 216 19.87 -2.58 10.42
N LEU A 217 19.40 -1.86 9.41
CA LEU A 217 20.12 -1.63 8.15
C LEU A 217 21.45 -0.92 8.39
N LEU A 218 21.46 0.16 9.18
CA LEU A 218 22.68 0.90 9.52
C LEU A 218 23.69 0.06 10.31
N THR A 219 23.23 -0.87 11.13
CA THR A 219 24.12 -1.71 11.96
C THR A 219 24.72 -2.87 11.16
N PHE A 220 23.93 -3.51 10.33
CA PHE A 220 24.30 -4.79 9.71
C PHE A 220 24.54 -4.71 8.20
N ALA A 221 24.15 -3.63 7.54
CA ALA A 221 24.18 -3.54 6.08
C ALA A 221 24.41 -2.11 5.54
N SER A 222 25.05 -1.23 6.31
CA SER A 222 25.29 0.17 5.90
C SER A 222 26.03 0.26 4.56
N ASP A 223 27.14 -0.48 4.42
CA ASP A 223 27.94 -0.48 3.18
C ASP A 223 27.14 -1.00 1.98
N ARG A 224 26.26 -2.00 2.23
CA ARG A 224 25.40 -2.53 1.18
C ARG A 224 24.31 -1.53 0.82
N LEU A 225 23.71 -0.83 1.79
CA LEU A 225 22.71 0.20 1.54
C LEU A 225 23.29 1.34 0.68
N ALA A 226 24.52 1.75 0.95
CA ALA A 226 25.24 2.77 0.18
C ALA A 226 25.34 2.43 -1.33
N LEU A 227 25.42 1.15 -1.70
CA LEU A 227 25.46 0.73 -3.10
C LEU A 227 24.15 1.02 -3.87
N TYR A 228 23.06 1.26 -3.15
CA TYR A 228 21.74 1.55 -3.73
C TYR A 228 21.34 3.02 -3.62
N ALA A 229 22.20 3.90 -3.10
CA ALA A 229 21.88 5.31 -2.88
C ALA A 229 21.32 5.99 -4.15
N ASP A 230 21.90 5.75 -5.31
CA ASP A 230 21.44 6.31 -6.59
C ASP A 230 20.10 5.71 -7.07
N ARG A 231 19.71 4.56 -6.53
CA ARG A 231 18.45 3.87 -6.85
C ARG A 231 17.33 4.20 -5.90
N ILE A 232 17.60 4.86 -4.78
CA ILE A 232 16.60 5.26 -3.78
C ILE A 232 16.14 6.68 -4.08
N GLU A 233 14.84 6.88 -4.27
CA GLU A 233 14.22 8.19 -4.40
C GLU A 233 14.05 8.84 -3.03
N PHE A 234 13.42 8.12 -2.10
CA PHE A 234 13.28 8.52 -0.70
C PHE A 234 13.03 7.32 0.23
N ILE A 235 13.35 7.52 1.50
CA ILE A 235 12.95 6.66 2.60
C ILE A 235 12.10 7.48 3.55
N GLU A 236 10.83 7.14 3.67
CA GLU A 236 9.96 7.71 4.70
C GLU A 236 10.16 6.96 6.02
N THR A 237 10.12 7.66 7.15
CA THR A 237 10.16 7.04 8.47
C THR A 237 9.08 7.59 9.38
N GLY A 238 8.57 6.74 10.27
CA GLY A 238 7.50 7.10 11.20
C GLY A 238 7.19 5.99 12.20
N ALA A 239 6.00 6.03 12.78
CA ALA A 239 5.47 5.11 13.78
C ALA A 239 6.18 5.13 15.14
N ALA A 240 7.41 5.67 15.25
CA ALA A 240 8.15 5.85 16.49
C ALA A 240 9.19 6.98 16.35
N PRO A 241 9.70 7.54 17.45
CA PRO A 241 10.79 8.51 17.40
C PRO A 241 12.08 7.90 16.82
N ILE A 242 12.75 8.66 15.95
CA ILE A 242 14.09 8.34 15.45
C ILE A 242 15.11 9.33 16.02
N SER A 243 16.34 8.87 16.32
CA SER A 243 17.39 9.75 16.80
C SER A 243 17.99 10.58 15.67
N GLN A 244 18.46 11.79 15.99
CA GLN A 244 19.17 12.65 15.04
C GLN A 244 20.37 11.93 14.42
N ASN A 245 21.13 11.20 15.24
CA ASN A 245 22.30 10.42 14.78
C ASN A 245 21.94 9.31 13.79
N ASP A 246 20.79 8.62 13.97
CA ASP A 246 20.34 7.60 13.04
C ASP A 246 19.90 8.24 11.71
N MET A 247 19.23 9.40 11.76
CA MET A 247 18.86 10.16 10.56
C MET A 247 20.10 10.63 9.78
N GLU A 248 21.08 11.23 10.47
CA GLU A 248 22.32 11.68 9.83
C GLU A 248 23.06 10.51 9.17
N LYS A 249 23.19 9.37 9.87
CA LYS A 249 23.82 8.18 9.29
C LYS A 249 23.08 7.67 8.06
N LEU A 250 21.74 7.69 8.07
CA LEU A 250 20.95 7.26 6.92
C LEU A 250 21.14 8.18 5.70
N CYS A 251 21.23 9.50 5.93
CA CYS A 251 21.43 10.49 4.87
C CYS A 251 22.83 10.46 4.26
N PHE A 252 23.81 9.91 4.98
CA PHE A 252 25.22 9.82 4.53
C PHE A 252 25.66 8.40 4.17
N ALA A 253 24.77 7.42 4.27
CA ALA A 253 25.00 6.04 3.82
C ALA A 253 24.75 5.93 2.32
#